data_cfff5711765dbcd82773ba61dd86b29f
#
_entry.id   cfff5711765dbcd82773ba61dd86b29f
#
_cell.length_a   1.000
_cell.length_b   1.000
_cell.length_c   1.000
_cell.angle_alpha   90.00
_cell.angle_beta   90.00
_cell.angle_gamma   90.00
#
_symmetry.space_group_name_H-M   'P 1'
#
loop_
_entity.id
_entity.type
_entity.pdbx_description
1 polymer ?
#
loop_
_entity_poly.entity_id
_entity_poly.type
_entity_poly.pdbx_seq_one_letter_code
_entity_poly.pdbx_strand_id
1 'polypeptide(L)'
;MDKMRKEGAHQSMAHTSEYEVEDVFIDRLEGIGYKFIKLDNYDDVLANFREQLAKFNAKKLAEKGHDASFSDAEFNRIMIHVDNHSVYESAKILRDKYVLQLDNGEPVYIDFFSSDTDRNIYQVTHQVTMDKAHKDDVVYKNRYDVTVLINGLPLVQIELKRPGVEINEAINQINRYRKFSFKGIFRYLQLFVVSNSVQTKYFCNENEMMDGRYNPILKSLVFFWTDEKNTRINDLNTFTGEFFRKSAITEMMDKYMVIKT
;
A
#
# COMPACT_ATOMS: atom_id res chain seq x y z
N MET A 1 33.65 22.41 -18.72
CA MET A 1 32.68 21.43 -19.22
C MET A 1 31.75 20.86 -18.13
N ASP A 2 32.13 20.90 -16.87
CA ASP A 2 31.33 20.29 -15.77
C ASP A 2 30.17 21.18 -15.27
N LYS A 3 30.24 22.50 -15.42
CA LYS A 3 29.15 23.42 -15.03
C LYS A 3 27.95 23.37 -15.97
N MET A 4 28.16 23.22 -17.26
CA MET A 4 27.08 23.12 -18.26
C MET A 4 26.33 21.78 -18.17
N ARG A 5 26.99 20.69 -17.72
CA ARG A 5 26.30 19.40 -17.48
C ARG A 5 25.38 19.43 -16.25
N LYS A 6 25.76 20.15 -15.19
CA LYS A 6 24.92 20.32 -13.99
C LYS A 6 23.72 21.23 -14.22
N GLU A 7 23.86 22.27 -15.02
CA GLU A 7 22.74 23.17 -15.36
C GLU A 7 21.73 22.50 -16.29
N GLY A 8 22.17 21.66 -17.25
CA GLY A 8 21.29 20.90 -18.14
C GLY A 8 20.49 19.81 -17.40
N ALA A 9 21.08 19.14 -16.40
CA ALA A 9 20.41 18.15 -15.57
C ALA A 9 19.38 18.79 -14.63
N HIS A 10 19.65 19.98 -14.09
CA HIS A 10 18.69 20.73 -13.27
C HIS A 10 17.51 21.28 -14.08
N GLN A 11 17.74 21.73 -15.32
CA GLN A 11 16.67 22.22 -16.20
C GLN A 11 15.76 21.07 -16.70
N SER A 12 16.28 19.87 -16.95
CA SER A 12 15.46 18.71 -17.35
C SER A 12 14.54 18.21 -16.23
N MET A 13 14.99 18.28 -14.96
CA MET A 13 14.18 17.88 -13.81
C MET A 13 13.03 18.87 -13.49
N ALA A 14 13.15 20.14 -13.83
CA ALA A 14 12.12 21.15 -13.54
C ALA A 14 10.85 21.03 -14.40
N HIS A 15 10.87 20.22 -15.47
CA HIS A 15 9.74 19.99 -16.36
C HIS A 15 9.06 18.61 -16.18
N THR A 16 9.57 17.74 -15.31
CA THR A 16 8.99 16.39 -15.07
C THR A 16 7.64 16.53 -14.37
N SER A 17 6.60 15.99 -14.95
CA SER A 17 5.26 15.96 -14.37
C SER A 17 5.16 14.89 -13.24
N GLU A 18 4.16 14.99 -12.36
CA GLU A 18 3.92 13.95 -11.34
C GLU A 18 3.60 12.60 -12.01
N TYR A 19 2.89 12.59 -13.14
CA TYR A 19 2.60 11.37 -13.91
C TYR A 19 3.87 10.67 -14.41
N GLU A 20 4.85 11.42 -14.93
CA GLU A 20 6.11 10.81 -15.37
C GLU A 20 6.89 10.21 -14.20
N VAL A 21 6.81 10.81 -13.01
CA VAL A 21 7.42 10.26 -11.80
C VAL A 21 6.71 8.96 -11.39
N GLU A 22 5.37 8.93 -11.47
CA GLU A 22 4.57 7.73 -11.19
C GLU A 22 4.92 6.58 -12.15
N ASP A 23 4.96 6.86 -13.46
CA ASP A 23 5.26 5.85 -14.48
C ASP A 23 6.65 5.23 -14.27
N VAL A 24 7.68 6.06 -14.06
CA VAL A 24 9.05 5.59 -13.78
C VAL A 24 9.10 4.75 -12.50
N PHE A 25 8.35 5.14 -11.47
CA PHE A 25 8.27 4.40 -10.22
C PHE A 25 7.61 3.02 -10.41
N ILE A 26 6.52 2.97 -11.18
CA ILE A 26 5.80 1.72 -11.51
C ILE A 26 6.70 0.80 -12.33
N ASP A 27 7.33 1.30 -13.40
CA ASP A 27 8.29 0.53 -14.21
C ASP A 27 9.40 -0.07 -13.35
N ARG A 28 9.88 0.68 -12.36
CA ARG A 28 10.90 0.18 -11.43
C ARG A 28 10.38 -0.93 -10.54
N LEU A 29 9.15 -0.83 -10.04
CA LEU A 29 8.51 -1.91 -9.27
C LEU A 29 8.29 -3.16 -10.13
N GLU A 30 7.86 -3.01 -11.39
CA GLU A 30 7.75 -4.15 -12.31
C GLU A 30 9.10 -4.81 -12.55
N GLY A 31 10.18 -4.01 -12.69
CA GLY A 31 11.55 -4.50 -12.84
C GLY A 31 12.05 -5.35 -11.66
N ILE A 32 11.48 -5.21 -10.47
CA ILE A 32 11.78 -6.03 -9.29
C ILE A 32 10.69 -7.06 -8.98
N GLY A 33 9.77 -7.27 -9.93
CA GLY A 33 8.82 -8.39 -9.97
C GLY A 33 7.44 -8.12 -9.38
N TYR A 34 7.03 -6.85 -9.21
CA TYR A 34 5.62 -6.51 -8.99
C TYR A 34 4.87 -6.60 -10.30
N LYS A 35 3.58 -6.93 -10.24
CA LYS A 35 2.72 -6.92 -11.41
C LYS A 35 1.88 -5.64 -11.40
N PHE A 36 2.03 -4.82 -12.43
CA PHE A 36 1.11 -3.70 -12.62
C PHE A 36 -0.29 -4.20 -12.97
N ILE A 37 -1.29 -3.62 -12.33
CA ILE A 37 -2.70 -3.83 -12.62
C ILE A 37 -3.42 -2.49 -12.61
N LYS A 38 -4.37 -2.31 -13.49
CA LYS A 38 -5.19 -1.11 -13.51
C LYS A 38 -6.45 -1.33 -12.68
N LEU A 39 -6.61 -0.52 -11.63
CA LEU A 39 -7.78 -0.49 -10.75
C LEU A 39 -8.24 0.97 -10.68
N ASP A 40 -9.40 1.28 -11.21
CA ASP A 40 -9.85 2.67 -11.35
C ASP A 40 -10.57 3.19 -10.09
N ASN A 41 -11.19 2.29 -9.31
CA ASN A 41 -12.03 2.62 -8.17
C ASN A 41 -11.99 1.53 -7.07
N TYR A 42 -12.73 1.77 -5.98
CA TYR A 42 -12.76 0.87 -4.84
C TYR A 42 -13.37 -0.51 -5.16
N ASP A 43 -14.37 -0.57 -6.03
CA ASP A 43 -15.00 -1.85 -6.41
C ASP A 43 -14.03 -2.73 -7.20
N ASP A 44 -13.19 -2.13 -8.08
CA ASP A 44 -12.12 -2.84 -8.78
C ASP A 44 -11.09 -3.39 -7.77
N VAL A 45 -10.76 -2.61 -6.72
CA VAL A 45 -9.84 -3.07 -5.67
C VAL A 45 -10.43 -4.24 -4.90
N LEU A 46 -11.72 -4.22 -4.58
CA LEU A 46 -12.41 -5.34 -3.92
C LEU A 46 -12.47 -6.59 -4.81
N ALA A 47 -12.78 -6.43 -6.09
CA ALA A 47 -12.79 -7.53 -7.04
C ALA A 47 -11.40 -8.17 -7.18
N ASN A 48 -10.35 -7.34 -7.28
CA ASN A 48 -8.97 -7.83 -7.29
C ASN A 48 -8.61 -8.53 -5.96
N PHE A 49 -9.00 -7.99 -4.82
CA PHE A 49 -8.77 -8.64 -3.52
C PHE A 49 -9.39 -10.02 -3.47
N ARG A 50 -10.65 -10.17 -3.86
CA ARG A 50 -11.35 -11.46 -3.95
C ARG A 50 -10.57 -12.47 -4.79
N GLU A 51 -10.14 -12.05 -5.98
CA GLU A 51 -9.40 -12.90 -6.92
C GLU A 51 -8.03 -13.31 -6.37
N GLN A 52 -7.24 -12.35 -5.90
CA GLN A 52 -5.88 -12.63 -5.44
C GLN A 52 -5.87 -13.44 -4.13
N LEU A 53 -6.81 -13.17 -3.22
CA LEU A 53 -6.94 -13.95 -1.99
C LEU A 53 -7.29 -15.42 -2.28
N ALA A 54 -8.18 -15.67 -3.25
CA ALA A 54 -8.51 -17.04 -3.69
C ALA A 54 -7.29 -17.74 -4.29
N LYS A 55 -6.55 -17.05 -5.18
CA LYS A 55 -5.29 -17.59 -5.74
C LYS A 55 -4.24 -17.88 -4.68
N PHE A 56 -4.08 -17.00 -3.72
CA PHE A 56 -3.12 -17.16 -2.62
C PHE A 56 -3.44 -18.37 -1.75
N ASN A 57 -4.72 -18.70 -1.57
CA ASN A 57 -5.20 -19.84 -0.81
C ASN A 57 -5.58 -21.05 -1.68
N ALA A 58 -5.27 -21.05 -2.98
CA ALA A 58 -5.76 -22.05 -3.93
C ALA A 58 -5.48 -23.50 -3.50
N LYS A 59 -4.28 -23.77 -2.97
CA LYS A 59 -3.93 -25.11 -2.48
C LYS A 59 -4.87 -25.58 -1.35
N LYS A 60 -5.15 -24.72 -0.38
CA LYS A 60 -6.03 -25.03 0.75
C LYS A 60 -7.49 -25.22 0.33
N LEU A 61 -7.93 -24.41 -0.64
CA LEU A 61 -9.27 -24.55 -1.22
C LEU A 61 -9.40 -25.87 -1.98
N ALA A 62 -8.41 -26.24 -2.79
CA ALA A 62 -8.38 -27.52 -3.50
C ALA A 62 -8.38 -28.73 -2.57
N GLU A 63 -7.68 -28.68 -1.42
CA GLU A 63 -7.71 -29.74 -0.39
C GLU A 63 -9.10 -29.96 0.21
N LYS A 64 -10.02 -28.98 0.05
CA LYS A 64 -11.42 -29.02 0.47
C LYS A 64 -12.39 -29.28 -0.69
N GLY A 65 -11.87 -29.65 -1.87
CA GLY A 65 -12.67 -29.89 -3.07
C GLY A 65 -13.32 -28.61 -3.62
N HIS A 66 -12.69 -27.46 -3.40
CA HIS A 66 -13.19 -26.16 -3.80
C HIS A 66 -12.27 -25.53 -4.87
N ASP A 67 -12.85 -24.82 -5.82
CA ASP A 67 -12.11 -24.07 -6.83
C ASP A 67 -11.35 -22.89 -6.19
N ALA A 68 -10.32 -22.39 -6.87
CA ALA A 68 -9.57 -21.19 -6.46
C ALA A 68 -10.37 -19.90 -6.75
N SER A 69 -11.58 -19.85 -6.24
CA SER A 69 -12.52 -18.71 -6.33
C SER A 69 -13.39 -18.68 -5.08
N PHE A 70 -14.01 -17.55 -4.78
CA PHE A 70 -15.01 -17.43 -3.72
C PHE A 70 -16.36 -17.09 -4.32
N SER A 71 -17.44 -17.72 -3.81
CA SER A 71 -18.81 -17.27 -4.08
C SER A 71 -19.07 -15.88 -3.46
N ASP A 72 -20.17 -15.24 -3.83
CA ASP A 72 -20.55 -13.95 -3.22
C ASP A 72 -20.82 -14.11 -1.70
N ALA A 73 -21.41 -15.22 -1.30
CA ALA A 73 -21.67 -15.51 0.11
C ALA A 73 -20.37 -15.74 0.89
N GLU A 74 -19.43 -16.50 0.33
CA GLU A 74 -18.10 -16.74 0.92
C GLU A 74 -17.30 -15.45 1.02
N PHE A 75 -17.25 -14.65 -0.05
CA PHE A 75 -16.55 -13.38 -0.03
C PHE A 75 -17.17 -12.38 0.95
N ASN A 76 -18.50 -12.37 1.06
CA ASN A 76 -19.17 -11.54 2.07
C ASN A 76 -18.80 -11.96 3.51
N ARG A 77 -18.67 -13.26 3.79
CA ARG A 77 -18.17 -13.74 5.09
C ARG A 77 -16.74 -13.27 5.37
N ILE A 78 -15.86 -13.29 4.34
CA ILE A 78 -14.50 -12.72 4.43
C ILE A 78 -14.56 -11.22 4.72
N MET A 79 -15.39 -10.49 4.01
CA MET A 79 -15.51 -9.03 4.19
C MET A 79 -16.04 -8.65 5.58
N ILE A 80 -16.97 -9.40 6.15
CA ILE A 80 -17.42 -9.22 7.54
C ILE A 80 -16.24 -9.38 8.52
N HIS A 81 -15.30 -10.29 8.22
CA HIS A 81 -14.12 -10.50 9.07
C HIS A 81 -13.05 -9.42 8.87
N VAL A 82 -12.88 -8.85 7.67
CA VAL A 82 -11.78 -7.93 7.36
C VAL A 82 -12.17 -6.44 7.39
N ASP A 83 -13.46 -6.10 7.37
CA ASP A 83 -13.89 -4.69 7.30
C ASP A 83 -14.06 -4.05 8.69
N ASN A 84 -14.04 -2.72 8.71
CA ASN A 84 -14.31 -1.88 9.89
C ASN A 84 -13.35 -2.03 11.08
N HIS A 85 -12.11 -2.44 10.85
CA HIS A 85 -11.08 -2.52 11.87
C HIS A 85 -10.21 -1.25 11.96
N SER A 86 -9.61 -1.04 13.13
CA SER A 86 -8.50 -0.08 13.29
C SER A 86 -7.25 -0.56 12.52
N VAL A 87 -6.29 0.33 12.31
CA VAL A 87 -4.99 -0.04 11.70
C VAL A 87 -4.30 -1.16 12.49
N TYR A 88 -4.40 -1.11 13.82
CA TYR A 88 -3.87 -2.15 14.71
C TYR A 88 -4.54 -3.51 14.50
N GLU A 89 -5.87 -3.56 14.51
CA GLU A 89 -6.64 -4.80 14.30
C GLU A 89 -6.39 -5.36 12.91
N SER A 90 -6.33 -4.52 11.88
CA SER A 90 -5.99 -4.91 10.51
C SER A 90 -4.60 -5.54 10.42
N ALA A 91 -3.58 -4.99 11.12
CA ALA A 91 -2.25 -5.58 11.19
C ALA A 91 -2.23 -6.93 11.90
N LYS A 92 -3.11 -7.15 12.87
CA LYS A 92 -3.29 -8.44 13.55
C LYS A 92 -3.95 -9.45 12.62
N ILE A 93 -5.08 -9.09 12.00
CA ILE A 93 -5.81 -9.94 11.05
C ILE A 93 -4.90 -10.38 9.91
N LEU A 94 -4.04 -9.49 9.40
CA LEU A 94 -3.09 -9.80 8.33
C LEU A 94 -2.20 -11.01 8.66
N ARG A 95 -1.86 -11.24 9.94
CA ARG A 95 -0.99 -12.31 10.42
C ARG A 95 -1.75 -13.52 10.96
N ASP A 96 -3.03 -13.34 11.29
CA ASP A 96 -3.87 -14.40 11.83
C ASP A 96 -4.47 -15.24 10.70
N LYS A 97 -4.96 -16.43 11.06
CA LYS A 97 -5.72 -17.30 10.17
C LYS A 97 -7.20 -17.10 10.41
N TYR A 98 -7.95 -16.95 9.34
CA TYR A 98 -9.40 -16.90 9.40
C TYR A 98 -10.00 -18.25 9.03
N VAL A 99 -10.96 -18.75 9.81
CA VAL A 99 -11.72 -19.96 9.48
C VAL A 99 -12.94 -19.56 8.66
N LEU A 100 -12.87 -19.80 7.35
CA LEU A 100 -13.99 -19.59 6.44
C LEU A 100 -14.81 -20.86 6.32
N GLN A 101 -16.13 -20.77 6.54
CA GLN A 101 -17.07 -21.81 6.18
C GLN A 101 -17.41 -21.71 4.69
N LEU A 102 -17.03 -22.71 3.91
CA LEU A 102 -17.35 -22.80 2.48
C LEU A 102 -18.83 -23.16 2.26
N ASP A 103 -19.35 -22.88 1.07
CA ASP A 103 -20.75 -23.16 0.72
C ASP A 103 -21.03 -24.66 0.63
N ASN A 104 -20.00 -25.51 0.43
CA ASN A 104 -20.11 -26.97 0.51
C ASN A 104 -20.13 -27.52 1.94
N GLY A 105 -20.07 -26.66 2.95
CA GLY A 105 -20.10 -27.03 4.37
C GLY A 105 -18.73 -27.31 4.99
N GLU A 106 -17.65 -27.29 4.22
CA GLU A 106 -16.29 -27.54 4.73
C GLU A 106 -15.65 -26.27 5.30
N PRO A 107 -14.96 -26.34 6.46
CA PRO A 107 -14.16 -25.23 6.96
C PRO A 107 -12.79 -25.20 6.29
N VAL A 108 -12.30 -24.01 5.94
CA VAL A 108 -10.95 -23.78 5.43
C VAL A 108 -10.26 -22.66 6.18
N TYR A 109 -8.94 -22.80 6.44
CA TYR A 109 -8.12 -21.75 7.05
C TYR A 109 -7.57 -20.82 5.97
N ILE A 110 -8.07 -19.62 5.89
CA ILE A 110 -7.63 -18.57 4.97
C ILE A 110 -6.46 -17.82 5.61
N ASP A 111 -5.34 -17.69 4.87
CA ASP A 111 -4.25 -16.79 5.17
C ASP A 111 -4.43 -15.50 4.35
N PHE A 112 -4.10 -14.35 4.94
CA PHE A 112 -4.08 -13.06 4.25
C PHE A 112 -2.67 -12.66 3.82
N PHE A 113 -1.66 -13.15 4.52
CA PHE A 113 -0.25 -12.85 4.28
C PHE A 113 0.62 -14.06 4.64
N SER A 114 1.84 -14.11 4.07
CA SER A 114 2.84 -15.14 4.40
C SER A 114 4.19 -14.48 4.68
N SER A 115 4.89 -14.98 5.71
CA SER A 115 6.31 -14.67 5.95
C SER A 115 7.24 -15.25 4.87
N ASP A 116 6.76 -16.27 4.13
CA ASP A 116 7.45 -16.78 2.94
C ASP A 116 7.20 -15.83 1.76
N THR A 117 8.24 -15.12 1.35
CA THR A 117 8.21 -14.13 0.28
C THR A 117 7.63 -14.70 -1.03
N ASP A 118 8.02 -15.92 -1.40
CA ASP A 118 7.67 -16.50 -2.69
C ASP A 118 6.20 -16.95 -2.78
N ARG A 119 5.53 -17.07 -1.64
CA ARG A 119 4.10 -17.37 -1.59
C ARG A 119 3.22 -16.18 -1.87
N ASN A 120 3.69 -14.96 -1.58
CA ASN A 120 2.88 -13.76 -1.73
C ASN A 120 2.77 -13.30 -3.19
N ILE A 121 1.64 -12.70 -3.52
CA ILE A 121 1.35 -12.09 -4.83
C ILE A 121 1.53 -10.59 -4.69
N TYR A 122 2.52 -10.02 -5.38
CA TYR A 122 2.86 -8.60 -5.32
C TYR A 122 2.32 -7.87 -6.53
N GLN A 123 1.54 -6.83 -6.29
CA GLN A 123 0.93 -6.01 -7.32
C GLN A 123 1.16 -4.53 -7.04
N VAL A 124 1.11 -3.71 -8.07
CA VAL A 124 1.09 -2.26 -7.99
C VAL A 124 -0.03 -1.72 -8.86
N THR A 125 -0.72 -0.70 -8.35
CA THR A 125 -1.72 0.07 -9.10
C THR A 125 -1.51 1.56 -8.85
N HIS A 126 -2.12 2.38 -9.69
CA HIS A 126 -2.08 3.83 -9.52
C HIS A 126 -3.43 4.48 -9.78
N GLN A 127 -3.55 5.74 -9.33
CA GLN A 127 -4.67 6.62 -9.63
C GLN A 127 -6.04 6.07 -9.21
N VAL A 128 -6.07 5.22 -8.16
CA VAL A 128 -7.31 4.68 -7.61
C VAL A 128 -8.17 5.81 -7.07
N THR A 129 -9.38 5.92 -7.59
CA THR A 129 -10.36 6.90 -7.13
C THR A 129 -11.23 6.30 -6.03
N MET A 130 -11.26 6.98 -4.88
CA MET A 130 -12.18 6.64 -3.79
C MET A 130 -13.44 7.46 -3.88
N ASP A 131 -14.59 6.80 -3.72
CA ASP A 131 -15.86 7.49 -3.67
C ASP A 131 -15.98 8.40 -2.45
N LYS A 132 -16.75 9.44 -2.64
CA LYS A 132 -17.00 10.59 -1.81
C LYS A 132 -17.40 10.24 -0.38
N ALA A 133 -16.65 10.69 0.60
CA ALA A 133 -17.22 10.86 1.92
C ALA A 133 -18.12 12.10 1.90
N HIS A 134 -19.44 11.93 2.11
CA HIS A 134 -20.35 13.03 2.28
C HIS A 134 -20.13 13.65 3.66
N LYS A 135 -19.59 14.85 3.71
CA LYS A 135 -19.72 15.75 4.83
C LYS A 135 -19.95 17.15 4.27
N ASP A 136 -21.11 17.72 4.58
CA ASP A 136 -21.50 19.10 4.25
C ASP A 136 -21.44 19.46 2.74
N ASP A 137 -22.09 18.66 1.88
CA ASP A 137 -22.27 18.91 0.43
C ASP A 137 -20.98 19.11 -0.41
N VAL A 138 -19.80 18.94 0.18
CA VAL A 138 -18.52 18.99 -0.54
C VAL A 138 -18.05 17.58 -0.87
N VAL A 139 -18.05 17.31 -2.16
CA VAL A 139 -17.61 16.04 -2.70
C VAL A 139 -16.11 16.06 -2.91
N TYR A 140 -15.35 15.48 -2.00
CA TYR A 140 -13.91 15.23 -2.20
C TYR A 140 -13.70 13.94 -2.99
N LYS A 141 -13.28 14.06 -4.24
CA LYS A 141 -12.78 12.93 -5.02
C LYS A 141 -11.29 12.79 -4.71
N ASN A 142 -10.93 11.86 -3.81
CA ASN A 142 -9.53 11.56 -3.54
C ASN A 142 -9.05 10.52 -4.55
N ARG A 143 -7.89 10.78 -5.11
CA ARG A 143 -7.20 9.90 -6.04
C ARG A 143 -5.82 9.60 -5.46
N TYR A 144 -5.53 8.32 -5.28
CA TYR A 144 -4.29 7.84 -4.68
C TYR A 144 -3.24 7.67 -5.78
N ASP A 145 -2.04 8.27 -5.59
CA ASP A 145 -1.00 8.22 -6.61
C ASP A 145 -0.60 6.79 -6.94
N VAL A 146 0.09 6.10 -6.04
CA VAL A 146 0.46 4.69 -6.25
C VAL A 146 0.16 3.87 -5.00
N THR A 147 -0.39 2.66 -5.20
CA THR A 147 -0.69 1.71 -4.13
C THR A 147 -0.03 0.37 -4.41
N VAL A 148 0.72 -0.15 -3.45
CA VAL A 148 1.24 -1.53 -3.48
C VAL A 148 0.28 -2.44 -2.75
N LEU A 149 -0.09 -3.54 -3.43
CA LEU A 149 -0.95 -4.58 -2.88
C LEU A 149 -0.16 -5.88 -2.72
N ILE A 150 -0.43 -6.57 -1.62
CA ILE A 150 0.08 -7.94 -1.40
C ILE A 150 -1.13 -8.84 -1.16
N ASN A 151 -1.24 -9.91 -1.93
CA ASN A 151 -2.38 -10.82 -1.94
C ASN A 151 -3.73 -10.09 -2.15
N GLY A 152 -3.69 -8.98 -2.90
CA GLY A 152 -4.83 -8.11 -3.19
C GLY A 152 -5.15 -7.07 -2.11
N LEU A 153 -4.54 -7.12 -0.91
CA LEU A 153 -4.71 -6.12 0.14
C LEU A 153 -3.77 -4.92 -0.07
N PRO A 154 -4.25 -3.67 0.01
CA PRO A 154 -3.42 -2.47 -0.05
C PRO A 154 -2.60 -2.35 1.25
N LEU A 155 -1.28 -2.51 1.15
CA LEU A 155 -0.39 -2.49 2.31
C LEU A 155 0.55 -1.28 2.35
N VAL A 156 0.88 -0.68 1.19
CA VAL A 156 1.71 0.52 1.12
C VAL A 156 1.06 1.55 0.21
N GLN A 157 0.91 2.76 0.70
CA GLN A 157 0.50 3.92 -0.11
C GLN A 157 1.70 4.82 -0.37
N ILE A 158 1.87 5.19 -1.62
CA ILE A 158 2.95 6.07 -2.06
C ILE A 158 2.34 7.37 -2.60
N GLU A 159 2.86 8.50 -2.16
CA GLU A 159 2.48 9.82 -2.61
C GLU A 159 3.67 10.51 -3.25
N LEU A 160 3.54 10.86 -4.50
CA LEU A 160 4.61 11.38 -5.34
C LEU A 160 4.37 12.86 -5.67
N LYS A 161 5.43 13.63 -5.62
CA LYS A 161 5.44 15.03 -6.04
C LYS A 161 6.55 15.25 -7.06
N ARG A 162 6.34 16.18 -7.97
CA ARG A 162 7.38 16.61 -8.92
C ARG A 162 8.57 17.22 -8.20
N PRO A 163 9.76 17.17 -8.78
CA PRO A 163 10.93 17.88 -8.26
C PRO A 163 10.63 19.37 -8.02
N GLY A 164 11.12 19.91 -6.90
CA GLY A 164 10.90 21.30 -6.49
C GLY A 164 9.68 21.53 -5.60
N VAL A 165 8.80 20.54 -5.43
CA VAL A 165 7.71 20.58 -4.44
C VAL A 165 8.23 20.12 -3.08
N GLU A 166 7.82 20.79 -2.03
CA GLU A 166 8.20 20.43 -0.66
C GLU A 166 7.58 19.07 -0.25
N ILE A 167 8.41 18.17 0.27
CA ILE A 167 7.97 16.82 0.66
C ILE A 167 6.87 16.83 1.74
N ASN A 168 6.79 17.91 2.52
CA ASN A 168 5.73 18.10 3.51
C ASN A 168 4.32 18.17 2.88
N GLU A 169 4.20 18.56 1.62
CA GLU A 169 2.91 18.58 0.92
C GLU A 169 2.37 17.15 0.74
N ALA A 170 3.24 16.19 0.39
CA ALA A 170 2.88 14.78 0.30
C ALA A 170 2.46 14.22 1.68
N ILE A 171 3.18 14.56 2.76
CA ILE A 171 2.80 14.14 4.13
C ILE A 171 1.43 14.71 4.51
N ASN A 172 1.17 15.97 4.19
CA ASN A 172 -0.13 16.60 4.47
C ASN A 172 -1.25 15.95 3.65
N GLN A 173 -0.96 15.50 2.43
CA GLN A 173 -1.91 14.79 1.59
C GLN A 173 -2.26 13.42 2.18
N ILE A 174 -1.28 12.64 2.63
CA ILE A 174 -1.52 11.38 3.36
C ILE A 174 -2.35 11.63 4.63
N ASN A 175 -2.03 12.64 5.43
CA ASN A 175 -2.83 12.98 6.61
C ASN A 175 -4.28 13.30 6.26
N ARG A 176 -4.53 13.99 5.14
CA ARG A 176 -5.88 14.24 4.64
C ARG A 176 -6.60 12.94 4.26
N TYR A 177 -5.91 12.01 3.57
CA TYR A 177 -6.47 10.71 3.22
C TYR A 177 -6.79 9.87 4.46
N ARG A 178 -5.90 9.81 5.44
CA ARG A 178 -6.12 9.12 6.71
C ARG A 178 -7.36 9.64 7.43
N LYS A 179 -7.56 10.94 7.42
CA LYS A 179 -8.71 11.58 8.11
C LYS A 179 -10.04 11.35 7.41
N PHE A 180 -10.07 11.30 6.09
CA PHE A 180 -11.32 11.42 5.34
C PHE A 180 -11.59 10.32 4.31
N SER A 181 -10.60 9.52 3.95
CA SER A 181 -10.65 8.72 2.73
C SER A 181 -10.32 7.24 2.93
N PHE A 182 -9.35 6.88 3.76
CA PHE A 182 -9.00 5.49 3.98
C PHE A 182 -10.09 4.77 4.77
N LYS A 183 -10.87 3.94 4.06
CA LYS A 183 -11.96 3.12 4.59
C LYS A 183 -11.93 1.73 3.99
N GLY A 184 -12.69 0.80 4.55
CA GLY A 184 -12.74 -0.59 4.09
C GLY A 184 -11.34 -1.21 4.13
N ILE A 185 -10.97 -1.94 3.07
CA ILE A 185 -9.67 -2.63 3.03
C ILE A 185 -8.46 -1.68 2.93
N PHE A 186 -8.63 -0.37 2.65
CA PHE A 186 -7.54 0.60 2.78
C PHE A 186 -7.11 0.88 4.24
N ARG A 187 -7.82 0.36 5.23
CA ARG A 187 -7.35 0.32 6.62
C ARG A 187 -6.21 -0.67 6.86
N TYR A 188 -5.96 -1.55 5.90
CA TYR A 188 -4.80 -2.46 5.90
C TYR A 188 -3.49 -1.79 5.49
N LEU A 189 -3.51 -0.53 5.06
CA LEU A 189 -2.30 0.25 4.81
C LEU A 189 -1.45 0.31 6.07
N GLN A 190 -0.24 -0.24 5.99
CA GLN A 190 0.70 -0.30 7.11
C GLN A 190 1.83 0.72 6.96
N LEU A 191 2.21 1.03 5.73
CA LEU A 191 3.33 1.90 5.40
C LEU A 191 2.90 3.00 4.43
N PHE A 192 3.52 4.14 4.60
CA PHE A 192 3.47 5.26 3.67
C PHE A 192 4.87 5.59 3.17
N VAL A 193 4.96 5.89 1.88
CA VAL A 193 6.16 6.42 1.24
C VAL A 193 5.80 7.76 0.60
N VAL A 194 6.64 8.76 0.79
CA VAL A 194 6.49 10.08 0.16
C VAL A 194 7.78 10.45 -0.55
N SER A 195 7.67 10.95 -1.78
CA SER A 195 8.83 11.36 -2.55
C SER A 195 8.54 12.58 -3.42
N ASN A 196 9.57 13.41 -3.59
CA ASN A 196 9.63 14.45 -4.62
C ASN A 196 10.77 14.19 -5.61
N SER A 197 11.15 12.93 -5.81
CA SER A 197 12.28 12.43 -6.61
C SER A 197 13.67 12.78 -6.07
N VAL A 198 13.82 13.85 -5.29
CA VAL A 198 15.09 14.30 -4.69
C VAL A 198 15.22 13.78 -3.25
N GLN A 199 14.11 13.70 -2.55
CA GLN A 199 14.01 13.16 -1.20
C GLN A 199 12.89 12.12 -1.16
N THR A 200 13.22 10.94 -0.62
CA THR A 200 12.25 9.88 -0.37
C THR A 200 12.26 9.53 1.11
N LYS A 201 11.09 9.46 1.71
CA LYS A 201 10.89 9.14 3.12
C LYS A 201 9.77 8.14 3.28
N TYR A 202 9.79 7.43 4.39
CA TYR A 202 8.73 6.49 4.76
C TYR A 202 8.33 6.64 6.22
N PHE A 203 7.15 6.16 6.55
CA PHE A 203 6.62 6.12 7.91
C PHE A 203 5.52 5.05 8.04
N CYS A 204 5.31 4.58 9.26
CA CYS A 204 4.25 3.63 9.56
C CYS A 204 2.90 4.34 9.63
N ASN A 205 1.86 3.58 9.30
CA ASN A 205 0.50 4.01 9.61
C ASN A 205 0.24 3.77 11.11
N GLU A 206 -0.51 4.69 11.70
CA GLU A 206 -0.98 4.62 13.08
C GLU A 206 -2.50 4.78 13.08
N ASN A 207 -3.14 4.50 14.20
CA ASN A 207 -4.55 4.81 14.34
C ASN A 207 -4.79 6.30 14.11
N GLU A 208 -5.73 6.61 13.21
CA GLU A 208 -6.08 8.00 12.88
C GLU A 208 -6.76 8.74 14.04
N MET A 209 -7.28 8.01 15.02
CA MET A 209 -7.91 8.57 16.21
C MET A 209 -7.19 8.07 17.46
N MET A 210 -6.87 8.99 18.35
CA MET A 210 -6.29 8.71 19.66
C MET A 210 -7.01 9.56 20.69
N ASP A 211 -7.54 8.93 21.74
CA ASP A 211 -8.30 9.60 22.82
C ASP A 211 -9.46 10.49 22.28
N GLY A 212 -10.16 10.03 21.25
CA GLY A 212 -11.26 10.75 20.61
C GLY A 212 -10.84 11.95 19.74
N ARG A 213 -9.54 12.13 19.50
CA ARG A 213 -8.99 13.20 18.67
C ARG A 213 -8.25 12.63 17.46
N TYR A 214 -8.23 13.38 16.36
CA TYR A 214 -7.45 13.02 15.19
C TYR A 214 -5.94 13.02 15.52
N ASN A 215 -5.26 11.93 15.18
CA ASN A 215 -3.83 11.70 15.39
C ASN A 215 -3.07 11.88 14.05
N PRO A 216 -2.50 13.07 13.78
CA PRO A 216 -1.74 13.29 12.55
C PRO A 216 -0.38 12.60 12.62
N ILE A 217 0.18 12.20 11.48
CA ILE A 217 1.56 11.74 11.39
C ILE A 217 2.51 12.85 11.87
N LEU A 218 3.31 12.52 12.87
CA LEU A 218 4.31 13.43 13.41
C LEU A 218 5.55 13.42 12.50
N LYS A 219 6.08 14.60 12.17
CA LYS A 219 7.29 14.74 11.35
C LYS A 219 8.52 14.02 11.95
N SER A 220 8.58 13.87 13.27
CA SER A 220 9.62 13.12 13.98
C SER A 220 9.58 11.61 13.75
N LEU A 221 8.45 11.08 13.23
CA LEU A 221 8.25 9.66 12.92
C LEU A 221 8.33 9.39 11.41
N VAL A 222 8.89 10.32 10.65
CA VAL A 222 9.11 10.21 9.20
C VAL A 222 10.60 10.02 8.96
N PHE A 223 10.98 8.87 8.39
CA PHE A 223 12.35 8.40 8.32
C PHE A 223 12.90 8.39 6.89
N PHE A 224 14.22 8.45 6.77
CA PHE A 224 14.94 8.09 5.55
C PHE A 224 15.31 6.62 5.59
N TRP A 225 15.30 5.97 4.44
CA TRP A 225 15.94 4.67 4.29
C TRP A 225 17.45 4.84 4.21
N THR A 226 18.21 3.92 4.76
CA THR A 226 19.67 3.96 4.76
C THR A 226 20.25 2.66 4.24
N ASP A 227 21.45 2.73 3.66
CA ASP A 227 22.25 1.55 3.37
C ASP A 227 22.89 0.95 4.65
N GLU A 228 23.62 -0.13 4.49
CA GLU A 228 24.34 -0.83 5.58
C GLU A 228 25.39 0.06 6.29
N LYS A 229 25.82 1.17 5.67
CA LYS A 229 26.75 2.15 6.22
C LYS A 229 26.05 3.35 6.86
N ASN A 230 24.73 3.29 7.01
CA ASN A 230 23.89 4.40 7.45
C ASN A 230 23.91 5.62 6.51
N THR A 231 24.25 5.43 5.23
CA THR A 231 24.14 6.50 4.24
C THR A 231 22.69 6.60 3.80
N ARG A 232 22.14 7.84 3.78
CA ARG A 232 20.74 8.06 3.37
C ARG A 232 20.56 7.80 1.89
N ILE A 233 19.54 7.05 1.56
CA ILE A 233 19.07 6.81 0.19
C ILE A 233 17.93 7.79 -0.06
N ASN A 234 18.22 8.83 -0.82
CA ASN A 234 17.29 9.94 -1.07
C ASN A 234 16.58 9.80 -2.43
N ASP A 235 17.27 9.33 -3.45
CA ASP A 235 16.69 9.20 -4.78
C ASP A 235 15.69 8.06 -4.86
N LEU A 236 14.61 8.31 -5.61
CA LEU A 236 13.47 7.40 -5.70
C LEU A 236 13.84 6.04 -6.32
N ASN A 237 14.72 6.01 -7.31
CA ASN A 237 15.09 4.78 -8.01
C ASN A 237 15.84 3.80 -7.10
N THR A 238 16.89 4.28 -6.41
CA THR A 238 17.67 3.47 -5.47
C THR A 238 16.78 3.04 -4.30
N PHE A 239 15.99 3.98 -3.75
CA PHE A 239 15.02 3.68 -2.70
C PHE A 239 14.07 2.55 -3.12
N THR A 240 13.50 2.62 -4.32
CA THR A 240 12.56 1.61 -4.80
C THR A 240 13.22 0.24 -4.88
N GLY A 241 14.44 0.15 -5.42
CA GLY A 241 15.17 -1.10 -5.55
C GLY A 241 15.53 -1.75 -4.21
N GLU A 242 15.74 -0.96 -3.16
CA GLU A 242 16.12 -1.46 -1.84
C GLU A 242 14.92 -1.68 -0.93
N PHE A 243 14.05 -0.69 -0.77
CA PHE A 243 12.92 -0.72 0.14
C PHE A 243 11.83 -1.70 -0.31
N PHE A 244 11.53 -1.72 -1.63
CA PHE A 244 10.48 -2.58 -2.19
C PHE A 244 10.98 -3.95 -2.66
N ARG A 245 12.23 -4.35 -2.39
CA ARG A 245 12.60 -5.76 -2.58
C ARG A 245 11.57 -6.64 -1.88
N LYS A 246 11.05 -7.65 -2.57
CA LYS A 246 9.99 -8.52 -2.02
C LYS A 246 10.35 -9.08 -0.65
N SER A 247 11.61 -9.48 -0.45
CA SER A 247 12.09 -9.95 0.86
C SER A 247 12.07 -8.86 1.93
N ALA A 248 12.47 -7.62 1.60
CA ALA A 248 12.50 -6.51 2.55
C ALA A 248 11.09 -6.10 2.96
N ILE A 249 10.18 -5.92 1.99
CA ILE A 249 8.79 -5.54 2.30
C ILE A 249 8.07 -6.66 3.07
N THR A 250 8.31 -7.94 2.74
CA THR A 250 7.76 -9.08 3.47
C THR A 250 8.25 -9.09 4.90
N GLU A 251 9.56 -8.92 5.11
CA GLU A 251 10.15 -8.90 6.44
C GLU A 251 9.65 -7.72 7.29
N MET A 252 9.49 -6.54 6.70
CA MET A 252 8.87 -5.39 7.38
C MET A 252 7.46 -5.71 7.84
N MET A 253 6.62 -6.28 6.99
CA MET A 253 5.23 -6.63 7.32
C MET A 253 5.15 -7.74 8.37
N ASP A 254 6.07 -8.71 8.34
CA ASP A 254 6.07 -9.86 9.26
C ASP A 254 6.64 -9.52 10.64
N LYS A 255 7.81 -8.84 10.68
CA LYS A 255 8.61 -8.71 11.91
C LYS A 255 8.62 -7.32 12.52
N TYR A 256 8.55 -6.26 11.68
CA TYR A 256 8.84 -4.89 12.14
C TYR A 256 7.61 -4.00 12.28
N MET A 257 6.43 -4.49 11.90
CA MET A 257 5.19 -3.79 12.22
C MET A 257 4.89 -3.98 13.71
N VAL A 258 5.38 -3.05 14.53
CA VAL A 258 5.16 -3.07 15.99
C VAL A 258 3.72 -2.72 16.28
N ILE A 259 3.02 -3.71 16.78
CA ILE A 259 1.64 -3.56 17.25
C ILE A 259 1.72 -3.01 18.68
N LYS A 260 1.51 -1.70 18.83
CA LYS A 260 1.42 -1.08 20.16
C LYS A 260 -0.01 -1.20 20.65
N THR A 261 -0.19 -1.94 21.73
CA THR A 261 -1.45 -2.03 22.50
C THR A 261 -1.72 -0.75 23.28
#